data_1c5499be9790bc14246542bd18551b8e
#
_entry.id   1c5499be9790bc14246542bd18551b8e
#
_cell.length_a   1.000
_cell.length_b   1.000
_cell.length_c   1.000
_cell.angle_alpha   90.00
_cell.angle_beta   90.00
_cell.angle_gamma   90.00
#
_symmetry.space_group_name_H-M   'P 1'
#
loop_
_entity.id
_entity.type
_entity.pdbx_description
1 polymer ?
#
loop_
_entity_poly.entity_id
_entity_poly.type
_entity_poly.pdbx_seq_one_letter_code
_entity_poly.pdbx_strand_id
1 'polypeptide(L)'
;MATTKTNEQTTQMTQAPQSQPAAMNQSERFTAMVMKEFGTGVGAPELAEYQKRLVQGYFISIDRALKAAEEERLRKNSNNRDPKFNNDLPVTWQNVNLSELATDVVHYARMGLDMMQENHLFPIPYKNNKTQKYDVTLMKGYNGIRYIAEKYALEKPTAVTIELVYSNDTFKPIKKCNGVNVETYAFSIDDPFDRGELRGGFGYIEYAYPT
;
A
#
# COMPACT_ATOMS: atom_id res chain seq x y z
N MET A 1 70.22 -58.61 8.19
CA MET A 1 68.76 -58.69 8.20
C MET A 1 68.26 -57.28 8.57
N ALA A 2 67.86 -56.49 7.58
CA ALA A 2 67.41 -55.14 7.81
C ALA A 2 65.89 -55.12 7.64
N THR A 3 65.17 -54.71 8.67
CA THR A 3 63.71 -54.63 8.68
C THR A 3 63.31 -53.20 8.36
N THR A 4 62.70 -53.02 7.18
CA THR A 4 62.17 -51.75 6.68
C THR A 4 60.81 -51.50 7.36
N LYS A 5 60.66 -50.37 8.06
CA LYS A 5 59.41 -49.87 8.61
C LYS A 5 58.75 -48.94 7.57
N THR A 6 57.61 -49.35 7.07
CA THR A 6 56.73 -48.53 6.18
C THR A 6 55.98 -47.54 7.05
N ASN A 7 56.04 -46.26 6.70
CA ASN A 7 55.38 -45.17 7.39
C ASN A 7 54.10 -44.84 6.59
N GLU A 8 52.90 -45.21 7.09
CA GLU A 8 51.62 -44.84 6.50
C GLU A 8 51.24 -43.43 7.00
N GLN A 9 51.34 -42.44 6.12
CA GLN A 9 50.78 -41.12 6.36
C GLN A 9 49.29 -41.13 6.07
N THR A 10 48.49 -41.04 7.15
CA THR A 10 47.03 -40.82 7.07
C THR A 10 46.79 -39.36 6.73
N THR A 11 46.34 -39.11 5.50
CA THR A 11 45.91 -37.78 5.05
C THR A 11 44.51 -37.47 5.64
N GLN A 12 44.51 -36.65 6.69
CA GLN A 12 43.25 -36.08 7.18
C GLN A 12 42.71 -35.07 6.15
N MET A 13 41.61 -35.43 5.49
CA MET A 13 40.83 -34.49 4.69
C MET A 13 40.15 -33.50 5.64
N THR A 14 40.64 -32.29 5.65
CA THR A 14 40.00 -31.14 6.30
C THR A 14 38.69 -30.82 5.56
N GLN A 15 37.57 -31.15 6.21
CA GLN A 15 36.26 -30.73 5.72
C GLN A 15 36.20 -29.19 5.76
N ALA A 16 35.92 -28.58 4.61
CA ALA A 16 35.64 -27.15 4.51
C ALA A 16 34.41 -26.79 5.39
N PRO A 17 34.42 -25.65 6.08
CA PRO A 17 33.29 -25.25 6.90
C PRO A 17 32.04 -25.10 6.02
N GLN A 18 31.02 -25.90 6.33
CA GLN A 18 29.69 -25.73 5.76
C GLN A 18 29.18 -24.34 6.17
N SER A 19 29.09 -23.42 5.22
CA SER A 19 28.46 -22.13 5.42
C SER A 19 26.99 -22.35 5.79
N GLN A 20 26.62 -22.06 7.03
CA GLN A 20 25.23 -21.98 7.44
C GLN A 20 24.51 -21.00 6.49
N PRO A 21 23.32 -21.32 5.97
CA PRO A 21 22.58 -20.38 5.14
C PRO A 21 22.34 -19.10 5.94
N ALA A 22 22.80 -17.98 5.40
CA ALA A 22 22.62 -16.67 6.01
C ALA A 22 21.13 -16.44 6.28
N ALA A 23 20.79 -16.00 7.50
CA ALA A 23 19.40 -15.72 7.86
C ALA A 23 18.82 -14.68 6.88
N MET A 24 17.70 -15.02 6.23
CA MET A 24 17.01 -14.13 5.27
C MET A 24 16.75 -12.77 5.92
N ASN A 25 17.11 -11.71 5.22
CA ASN A 25 16.80 -10.35 5.66
C ASN A 25 15.29 -10.05 5.56
N GLN A 26 14.84 -8.90 6.10
CA GLN A 26 13.41 -8.57 6.15
C GLN A 26 12.78 -8.42 4.76
N SER A 27 13.52 -7.84 3.81
CA SER A 27 13.06 -7.68 2.43
C SER A 27 12.89 -9.04 1.74
N GLU A 28 13.83 -9.95 1.95
CA GLU A 28 13.77 -11.31 1.40
C GLU A 28 12.59 -12.09 1.99
N ARG A 29 12.36 -12.00 3.29
CA ARG A 29 11.22 -12.65 3.96
C ARG A 29 9.88 -12.11 3.44
N PHE A 30 9.74 -10.79 3.33
CA PHE A 30 8.56 -10.15 2.77
C PHE A 30 8.33 -10.60 1.33
N THR A 31 9.35 -10.50 0.48
CA THR A 31 9.28 -10.90 -0.93
C THR A 31 8.92 -12.38 -1.06
N ALA A 32 9.53 -13.27 -0.28
CA ALA A 32 9.23 -14.70 -0.29
C ALA A 32 7.76 -14.98 0.09
N MET A 33 7.22 -14.27 1.09
CA MET A 33 5.80 -14.41 1.47
C MET A 33 4.87 -13.94 0.35
N VAL A 34 5.14 -12.77 -0.24
CA VAL A 34 4.36 -12.23 -1.36
C VAL A 34 4.43 -13.19 -2.56
N MET A 35 5.61 -13.70 -2.90
CA MET A 35 5.79 -14.67 -3.99
C MET A 35 5.05 -15.97 -3.73
N LYS A 36 5.06 -16.47 -2.51
CA LYS A 36 4.27 -17.64 -2.10
C LYS A 36 2.78 -17.41 -2.32
N GLU A 37 2.27 -16.25 -1.92
CA GLU A 37 0.86 -15.90 -2.08
C GLU A 37 0.47 -15.74 -3.56
N PHE A 38 1.34 -15.17 -4.40
CA PHE A 38 1.13 -15.16 -5.84
C PHE A 38 1.06 -16.58 -6.43
N GLY A 39 1.87 -17.51 -5.90
CA GLY A 39 1.96 -18.89 -6.38
C GLY A 39 0.83 -19.82 -5.93
N THR A 40 0.04 -19.46 -4.92
CA THR A 40 -1.12 -20.25 -4.47
C THR A 40 -2.32 -20.18 -5.42
N GLY A 41 -2.34 -19.19 -6.33
CA GLY A 41 -3.28 -19.17 -7.45
C GLY A 41 -2.88 -20.17 -8.55
N VAL A 42 -3.85 -20.76 -9.23
CA VAL A 42 -3.70 -21.80 -10.25
C VAL A 42 -2.57 -21.47 -11.25
N GLY A 43 -1.48 -22.26 -11.22
CA GLY A 43 -0.33 -22.13 -12.13
C GLY A 43 0.43 -20.82 -11.90
N ALA A 44 1.48 -20.84 -11.07
CA ALA A 44 2.29 -19.66 -10.79
C ALA A 44 2.90 -19.10 -12.10
N PRO A 45 2.33 -18.04 -12.70
CA PRO A 45 3.07 -17.31 -13.74
C PRO A 45 4.26 -16.65 -13.05
N GLU A 46 5.42 -16.69 -13.68
CA GLU A 46 6.53 -15.84 -13.26
C GLU A 46 6.02 -14.39 -13.15
N LEU A 47 6.30 -13.74 -12.02
CA LEU A 47 5.98 -12.33 -11.87
C LEU A 47 6.67 -11.54 -12.98
N ALA A 48 5.90 -10.78 -13.72
CA ALA A 48 6.46 -9.83 -14.68
C ALA A 48 7.39 -8.84 -13.96
N GLU A 49 8.42 -8.33 -14.66
CA GLU A 49 9.37 -7.36 -14.10
C GLU A 49 8.68 -6.13 -13.48
N TYR A 50 7.55 -5.73 -14.04
CA TYR A 50 6.72 -4.68 -13.49
C TYR A 50 6.18 -5.03 -12.09
N GLN A 51 5.68 -6.26 -11.91
CA GLN A 51 5.15 -6.73 -10.63
C GLN A 51 6.24 -6.87 -9.56
N LYS A 52 7.43 -7.31 -9.94
CA LYS A 52 8.60 -7.34 -9.05
C LYS A 52 8.95 -5.94 -8.55
N ARG A 53 8.95 -4.94 -9.43
CA ARG A 53 9.17 -3.53 -9.05
C ARG A 53 8.09 -2.99 -8.13
N LEU A 54 6.83 -3.34 -8.36
CA LEU A 54 5.75 -2.99 -7.43
C LEU A 54 5.99 -3.57 -6.04
N VAL A 55 6.34 -4.86 -5.93
CA VAL A 55 6.62 -5.52 -4.64
C VAL A 55 7.77 -4.83 -3.90
N GLN A 56 8.83 -4.42 -4.59
CA GLN A 56 9.91 -3.63 -3.99
C GLN A 56 9.43 -2.26 -3.50
N GLY A 57 8.61 -1.57 -4.28
CA GLY A 57 7.98 -0.30 -3.89
C GLY A 57 7.11 -0.45 -2.65
N TYR A 58 6.32 -1.52 -2.57
CA TYR A 58 5.52 -1.85 -1.39
C TYR A 58 6.40 -2.05 -0.15
N PHE A 59 7.47 -2.84 -0.27
CA PHE A 59 8.39 -3.04 0.87
C PHE A 59 8.96 -1.71 1.38
N ILE A 60 9.45 -0.85 0.49
CA ILE A 60 10.05 0.44 0.86
C ILE A 60 9.02 1.34 1.56
N SER A 61 7.81 1.42 1.03
CA SER A 61 6.75 2.28 1.59
C SER A 61 6.26 1.78 2.94
N ILE A 62 6.10 0.47 3.10
CA ILE A 62 5.71 -0.16 4.36
C ILE A 62 6.82 0.02 5.40
N ASP A 63 8.08 -0.20 5.04
CA ASP A 63 9.22 -0.02 5.95
C ASP A 63 9.29 1.41 6.50
N ARG A 64 9.07 2.41 5.63
CA ARG A 64 8.99 3.81 6.05
C ARG A 64 7.83 4.06 7.02
N ALA A 65 6.65 3.50 6.72
CA ALA A 65 5.47 3.67 7.57
C ALA A 65 5.65 3.01 8.95
N LEU A 66 6.26 1.83 9.00
CA LEU A 66 6.56 1.16 10.26
C LEU A 66 7.56 1.97 11.10
N LYS A 67 8.63 2.50 10.49
CA LYS A 67 9.61 3.35 11.17
C LYS A 67 8.96 4.62 11.72
N ALA A 68 8.16 5.32 10.91
CA ALA A 68 7.46 6.53 11.36
C ALA A 68 6.48 6.23 12.50
N ALA A 69 5.75 5.11 12.43
CA ALA A 69 4.84 4.69 13.48
C ALA A 69 5.57 4.29 14.77
N GLU A 70 6.76 3.69 14.67
CA GLU A 70 7.60 3.39 15.85
C GLU A 70 8.12 4.66 16.52
N GLU A 71 8.61 5.63 15.76
CA GLU A 71 9.04 6.92 16.28
C GLU A 71 7.88 7.63 17.02
N GLU A 72 6.69 7.63 16.43
CA GLU A 72 5.49 8.20 17.04
C GLU A 72 5.07 7.45 18.32
N ARG A 73 5.16 6.11 18.34
CA ARG A 73 4.91 5.29 19.53
C ARG A 73 5.87 5.66 20.66
N LEU A 74 7.16 5.74 20.36
CA LEU A 74 8.18 6.12 21.34
C LEU A 74 7.95 7.53 21.87
N ARG A 75 7.61 8.48 21.01
CA ARG A 75 7.28 9.86 21.39
C ARG A 75 6.06 9.94 22.30
N LYS A 76 5.01 9.18 21.99
CA LYS A 76 3.80 9.12 22.83
C LYS A 76 4.09 8.50 24.20
N ASN A 77 4.83 7.40 24.23
CA ASN A 77 5.18 6.75 25.47
C ASN A 77 6.05 7.64 26.36
N SER A 78 7.03 8.35 25.80
CA SER A 78 7.88 9.28 26.58
C SER A 78 7.12 10.47 27.18
N ASN A 79 6.05 10.91 26.50
CA ASN A 79 5.20 12.02 26.95
C ASN A 79 4.07 11.58 27.88
N ASN A 80 3.81 10.29 28.00
CA ASN A 80 2.71 9.77 28.80
C ASN A 80 3.13 9.65 30.28
N ARG A 81 2.39 10.33 31.18
CA ARG A 81 2.66 10.33 32.62
C ARG A 81 2.31 9.00 33.31
N ASP A 82 1.39 8.24 32.77
CA ASP A 82 0.96 6.95 33.32
C ASP A 82 1.44 5.79 32.44
N PRO A 83 2.47 5.03 32.87
CA PRO A 83 3.07 3.94 32.10
C PRO A 83 2.07 2.85 31.67
N LYS A 84 0.97 2.64 32.43
CA LYS A 84 -0.03 1.62 32.09
C LYS A 84 -0.74 1.87 30.75
N PHE A 85 -0.73 3.12 30.24
CA PHE A 85 -1.30 3.47 28.93
C PHE A 85 -0.26 3.43 27.80
N ASN A 86 1.00 3.10 28.12
CA ASN A 86 2.04 2.98 27.11
C ASN A 86 1.79 1.74 26.24
N ASN A 87 2.09 1.87 24.95
CA ASN A 87 2.10 0.74 24.06
C ASN A 87 3.49 0.12 24.01
N ASP A 88 3.69 -1.04 24.63
CA ASP A 88 4.98 -1.71 24.74
C ASP A 88 5.33 -2.57 23.52
N LEU A 89 4.34 -2.82 22.62
CA LEU A 89 4.61 -3.58 21.40
C LEU A 89 5.32 -2.70 20.36
N PRO A 90 6.61 -2.98 20.02
CA PRO A 90 7.34 -2.22 19.00
C PRO A 90 6.70 -2.36 17.61
N VAL A 91 6.65 -1.25 16.84
CA VAL A 91 6.13 -1.24 15.46
C VAL A 91 7.25 -1.65 14.51
N THR A 92 7.52 -2.95 14.42
CA THR A 92 8.60 -3.53 13.62
C THR A 92 8.09 -4.68 12.76
N TRP A 93 8.82 -5.01 11.70
CA TRP A 93 8.51 -6.15 10.82
C TRP A 93 8.30 -7.48 11.56
N GLN A 94 8.96 -7.68 12.69
CA GLN A 94 8.82 -8.89 13.51
C GLN A 94 7.43 -9.02 14.13
N ASN A 95 6.81 -7.88 14.40
CA ASN A 95 5.48 -7.78 15.00
C ASN A 95 4.37 -7.55 13.99
N VAL A 96 4.67 -7.58 12.67
CA VAL A 96 3.66 -7.46 11.60
C VAL A 96 3.04 -8.83 11.30
N ASN A 97 1.75 -8.85 11.02
CA ASN A 97 1.04 -9.99 10.45
C ASN A 97 1.36 -10.14 8.96
N LEU A 98 2.50 -10.78 8.65
CA LEU A 98 3.02 -10.86 7.29
C LEU A 98 2.12 -11.65 6.33
N SER A 99 1.38 -12.64 6.81
CA SER A 99 0.52 -13.46 5.94
C SER A 99 -0.64 -12.64 5.37
N GLU A 100 -1.31 -11.89 6.23
CA GLU A 100 -2.42 -11.01 5.85
C GLU A 100 -1.93 -9.89 4.93
N LEU A 101 -0.81 -9.24 5.32
CA LEU A 101 -0.18 -8.21 4.51
C LEU A 101 0.21 -8.72 3.12
N ALA A 102 0.75 -9.95 2.99
CA ALA A 102 1.13 -10.53 1.70
C ALA A 102 -0.09 -10.71 0.78
N THR A 103 -1.22 -11.14 1.33
CA THR A 103 -2.48 -11.27 0.58
C THR A 103 -2.96 -9.92 0.04
N ASP A 104 -2.93 -8.88 0.88
CA ASP A 104 -3.31 -7.52 0.49
C ASP A 104 -2.36 -6.95 -0.58
N VAL A 105 -1.06 -7.15 -0.42
CA VAL A 105 -0.05 -6.74 -1.41
C VAL A 105 -0.32 -7.40 -2.77
N VAL A 106 -0.59 -8.70 -2.79
CA VAL A 106 -0.93 -9.42 -4.03
C VAL A 106 -2.19 -8.85 -4.67
N HIS A 107 -3.22 -8.60 -3.87
CA HIS A 107 -4.49 -8.05 -4.34
C HIS A 107 -4.28 -6.68 -5.03
N TYR A 108 -3.63 -5.74 -4.37
CA TYR A 108 -3.42 -4.39 -4.90
C TYR A 108 -2.39 -4.34 -6.04
N ALA A 109 -1.34 -5.19 -5.99
CA ALA A 109 -0.38 -5.30 -7.08
C ALA A 109 -1.01 -5.85 -8.37
N ARG A 110 -1.97 -6.80 -8.26
CA ARG A 110 -2.75 -7.29 -9.42
C ARG A 110 -3.61 -6.17 -10.03
N MET A 111 -4.14 -5.29 -9.22
CA MET A 111 -4.86 -4.10 -9.71
C MET A 111 -3.93 -3.09 -10.41
N GLY A 112 -2.62 -3.15 -10.14
CA GLY A 112 -1.62 -2.22 -10.67
C GLY A 112 -1.49 -0.94 -9.85
N LEU A 113 -1.99 -0.94 -8.61
CA LEU A 113 -1.75 0.17 -7.69
C LEU A 113 -0.29 0.21 -7.27
N ASP A 114 0.29 1.39 -7.14
CA ASP A 114 1.70 1.59 -6.81
C ASP A 114 1.84 2.51 -5.60
N MET A 115 2.43 2.02 -4.51
CA MET A 115 2.69 2.83 -3.32
C MET A 115 3.72 3.93 -3.51
N MET A 116 4.51 3.86 -4.59
CA MET A 116 5.48 4.90 -4.93
C MET A 116 4.82 6.07 -5.67
N GLN A 117 3.59 5.89 -6.16
CA GLN A 117 2.79 6.96 -6.76
C GLN A 117 2.03 7.73 -5.68
N GLU A 118 2.02 9.04 -5.84
CA GLU A 118 1.36 9.93 -4.89
C GLU A 118 -0.14 9.61 -4.75
N ASN A 119 -0.58 9.45 -3.51
CA ASN A 119 -1.99 9.19 -3.17
C ASN A 119 -2.62 7.95 -3.83
N HIS A 120 -1.81 6.94 -4.19
CA HIS A 120 -2.33 5.64 -4.63
C HIS A 120 -2.71 4.74 -3.46
N LEU A 121 -1.75 4.43 -2.57
CA LEU A 121 -1.95 3.58 -1.39
C LEU A 121 -1.13 4.11 -0.21
N PHE A 122 -1.72 4.02 0.97
CA PHE A 122 -1.07 4.37 2.24
C PHE A 122 -1.03 3.15 3.16
N PRO A 123 0.15 2.66 3.57
CA PRO A 123 0.27 1.61 4.56
C PRO A 123 0.11 2.20 5.97
N ILE A 124 -0.88 1.71 6.72
CA ILE A 124 -1.17 2.17 8.07
C ILE A 124 -1.13 0.99 9.03
N PRO A 125 -0.17 0.93 9.95
CA PRO A 125 -0.09 -0.13 10.94
C PRO A 125 -1.08 0.08 12.09
N TYR A 126 -1.97 -0.89 12.32
CA TYR A 126 -2.90 -0.93 13.44
C TYR A 126 -2.55 -2.06 14.40
N LYS A 127 -2.49 -1.76 15.70
CA LYS A 127 -2.29 -2.79 16.73
C LYS A 127 -3.52 -3.70 16.83
N ASN A 128 -3.33 -4.98 16.57
CA ASN A 128 -4.33 -5.99 16.79
C ASN A 128 -4.14 -6.65 18.17
N ASN A 129 -5.00 -6.33 19.10
CA ASN A 129 -4.91 -6.83 20.47
C ASN A 129 -5.21 -8.34 20.60
N LYS A 130 -5.89 -8.95 19.62
CA LYS A 130 -6.18 -10.39 19.62
C LYS A 130 -4.95 -11.22 19.23
N THR A 131 -4.24 -10.77 18.20
CA THR A 131 -3.05 -11.46 17.67
C THR A 131 -1.75 -11.01 18.32
N GLN A 132 -1.78 -9.91 19.09
CA GLN A 132 -0.60 -9.21 19.62
C GLN A 132 0.42 -8.89 18.52
N LYS A 133 -0.09 -8.46 17.36
CA LYS A 133 0.67 -8.04 16.18
C LYS A 133 0.12 -6.75 15.60
N TYR A 134 0.81 -6.20 14.61
CA TYR A 134 0.31 -5.12 13.78
C TYR A 134 -0.24 -5.65 12.47
N ASP A 135 -1.49 -5.30 12.17
CA ASP A 135 -2.08 -5.45 10.85
C ASP A 135 -1.79 -4.17 10.08
N VAL A 136 -1.11 -4.29 8.94
CA VAL A 136 -0.81 -3.15 8.08
C VAL A 136 -1.89 -3.05 7.02
N THR A 137 -2.81 -2.13 7.23
CA THR A 137 -3.90 -1.88 6.27
C THR A 137 -3.41 -1.01 5.13
N LEU A 138 -3.64 -1.44 3.89
CA LEU A 138 -3.32 -0.69 2.69
C LEU A 138 -4.52 0.17 2.29
N MET A 139 -4.55 1.41 2.73
CA MET A 139 -5.64 2.34 2.47
C MET A 139 -5.49 2.99 1.10
N LYS A 140 -6.55 2.92 0.27
CA LYS A 140 -6.58 3.58 -1.04
C LYS A 140 -6.70 5.09 -0.89
N GLY A 141 -5.79 5.82 -1.53
CA GLY A 141 -5.89 7.26 -1.71
C GLY A 141 -6.76 7.63 -2.91
N TYR A 142 -7.04 8.91 -3.08
CA TYR A 142 -7.95 9.40 -4.13
C TYR A 142 -7.42 9.11 -5.54
N ASN A 143 -6.11 9.20 -5.79
CA ASN A 143 -5.51 8.85 -7.08
C ASN A 143 -5.60 7.34 -7.34
N GLY A 144 -5.45 6.51 -6.30
CA GLY A 144 -5.63 5.07 -6.39
C GLY A 144 -7.07 4.69 -6.74
N ILE A 145 -8.05 5.35 -6.12
CA ILE A 145 -9.48 5.15 -6.43
C ILE A 145 -9.76 5.56 -7.87
N ARG A 146 -9.26 6.74 -8.30
CA ARG A 146 -9.38 7.23 -9.68
C ARG A 146 -8.77 6.26 -10.68
N TYR A 147 -7.55 5.78 -10.42
CA TYR A 147 -6.87 4.79 -11.28
C TYR A 147 -7.70 3.50 -11.44
N ILE A 148 -8.27 2.98 -10.34
CA ILE A 148 -9.14 1.79 -10.39
C ILE A 148 -10.39 2.08 -11.22
N ALA A 149 -11.04 3.24 -10.99
CA ALA A 149 -12.23 3.63 -11.72
C ALA A 149 -11.97 3.75 -13.22
N GLU A 150 -10.88 4.40 -13.62
CA GLU A 150 -10.50 4.56 -15.03
C GLU A 150 -10.13 3.22 -15.71
N LYS A 151 -9.52 2.30 -14.95
CA LYS A 151 -9.05 1.03 -15.50
C LYS A 151 -10.14 -0.04 -15.60
N TYR A 152 -11.06 -0.08 -14.64
CA TYR A 152 -12.04 -1.16 -14.48
C TYR A 152 -13.49 -0.73 -14.68
N ALA A 153 -13.76 0.54 -14.98
CA ALA A 153 -15.12 1.00 -15.28
C ALA A 153 -15.64 0.31 -16.54
N LEU A 154 -16.87 -0.18 -16.48
CA LEU A 154 -17.59 -0.73 -17.63
C LEU A 154 -17.86 0.37 -18.67
N GLU A 155 -18.25 1.55 -18.19
CA GLU A 155 -18.38 2.76 -18.97
C GLU A 155 -17.46 3.83 -18.41
N LYS A 156 -16.59 4.38 -19.25
CA LYS A 156 -15.70 5.45 -18.82
C LYS A 156 -16.42 6.78 -18.89
N PRO A 157 -16.36 7.60 -17.83
CA PRO A 157 -16.89 8.94 -17.90
C PRO A 157 -16.12 9.77 -18.95
N THR A 158 -16.83 10.63 -19.67
CA THR A 158 -16.24 11.60 -20.61
C THR A 158 -15.65 12.79 -19.88
N ALA A 159 -16.25 13.17 -18.73
CA ALA A 159 -15.74 14.20 -17.85
C ALA A 159 -16.12 13.92 -16.39
N VAL A 160 -15.26 14.35 -15.48
CA VAL A 160 -15.50 14.37 -14.03
C VAL A 160 -15.16 15.75 -13.52
N THR A 161 -16.17 16.46 -13.05
CA THR A 161 -16.04 17.79 -12.46
C THR A 161 -16.21 17.71 -10.96
N ILE A 162 -15.26 18.25 -10.20
CA ILE A 162 -15.32 18.39 -8.74
C ILE A 162 -14.95 19.82 -8.43
N GLU A 163 -15.88 20.58 -7.85
CA GLU A 163 -15.68 22.00 -7.56
C GLU A 163 -16.13 22.36 -6.15
N LEU A 164 -15.40 23.32 -5.55
CA LEU A 164 -15.80 23.99 -4.32
C LEU A 164 -16.61 25.23 -4.66
N VAL A 165 -17.70 25.44 -3.93
CA VAL A 165 -18.62 26.56 -4.09
C VAL A 165 -18.46 27.51 -2.92
N TYR A 166 -18.23 28.77 -3.23
CA TYR A 166 -18.07 29.85 -2.26
C TYR A 166 -19.26 30.80 -2.28
N SER A 167 -19.34 31.71 -1.30
CA SER A 167 -20.50 32.59 -1.10
C SER A 167 -20.76 33.55 -2.27
N ASN A 168 -19.71 33.93 -2.99
CA ASN A 168 -19.79 34.86 -4.11
C ASN A 168 -19.83 34.14 -5.48
N ASP A 169 -19.83 32.78 -5.47
CA ASP A 169 -20.04 31.99 -6.68
C ASP A 169 -21.54 31.81 -6.96
N THR A 170 -21.89 31.65 -8.23
CA THR A 170 -23.22 31.21 -8.63
C THR A 170 -23.23 29.73 -8.89
N PHE A 171 -24.03 28.97 -8.12
CA PHE A 171 -24.23 27.53 -8.31
C PHE A 171 -25.72 27.19 -8.30
N LYS A 172 -26.18 26.50 -9.34
CA LYS A 172 -27.57 26.05 -9.49
C LYS A 172 -27.63 24.62 -10.00
N PRO A 173 -28.00 23.63 -9.14
CA PRO A 173 -28.27 22.28 -9.60
C PRO A 173 -29.57 22.25 -10.40
N ILE A 174 -29.59 21.54 -11.54
CA ILE A 174 -30.75 21.38 -12.41
C ILE A 174 -31.11 19.89 -12.39
N LYS A 175 -32.24 19.61 -11.75
CA LYS A 175 -32.78 18.26 -11.63
C LYS A 175 -33.54 17.85 -12.90
N LYS A 176 -33.58 16.55 -13.17
CA LYS A 176 -34.45 15.98 -14.18
C LYS A 176 -35.92 16.36 -13.89
N CYS A 177 -36.54 17.06 -14.78
CA CYS A 177 -37.95 17.54 -14.67
C CYS A 177 -38.55 17.70 -16.04
N ASN A 178 -39.82 18.12 -16.12
CA ASN A 178 -40.53 18.35 -17.37
C ASN A 178 -39.71 19.21 -18.34
N GLY A 179 -39.34 18.64 -19.48
CA GLY A 179 -38.54 19.29 -20.53
C GLY A 179 -37.00 19.20 -20.33
N VAL A 180 -36.53 18.69 -19.20
CA VAL A 180 -35.09 18.42 -18.95
C VAL A 180 -34.90 16.94 -18.70
N ASN A 181 -34.31 16.23 -19.67
CA ASN A 181 -34.13 14.77 -19.59
C ASN A 181 -32.87 14.33 -18.79
N VAL A 182 -31.97 15.26 -18.49
CA VAL A 182 -30.69 14.99 -17.88
C VAL A 182 -30.51 15.90 -16.66
N GLU A 183 -29.99 15.36 -15.59
CA GLU A 183 -29.50 16.18 -14.46
C GLU A 183 -28.24 16.92 -14.89
N THR A 184 -28.13 18.20 -14.56
CA THR A 184 -26.97 19.03 -14.88
C THR A 184 -26.84 20.16 -13.86
N TYR A 185 -25.94 21.09 -14.09
CA TYR A 185 -25.71 22.23 -13.22
C TYR A 185 -25.34 23.49 -14.04
N ALA A 186 -25.54 24.65 -13.44
CA ALA A 186 -24.92 25.89 -13.86
C ALA A 186 -23.98 26.35 -12.75
N PHE A 187 -22.74 26.68 -13.10
CA PHE A 187 -21.73 27.14 -12.17
C PHE A 187 -20.90 28.25 -12.82
N SER A 188 -20.72 29.36 -12.09
CA SER A 188 -19.79 30.42 -12.47
C SER A 188 -19.07 30.95 -11.25
N ILE A 189 -17.80 31.28 -11.44
CA ILE A 189 -16.98 32.04 -10.49
C ILE A 189 -17.11 33.49 -10.92
N ASP A 190 -17.87 34.28 -10.15
CA ASP A 190 -18.21 35.65 -10.53
C ASP A 190 -17.03 36.59 -10.30
N ASP A 191 -16.28 36.40 -9.19
CA ASP A 191 -15.00 37.08 -8.94
C ASP A 191 -13.94 36.05 -8.49
N PRO A 192 -12.96 35.71 -9.35
CA PRO A 192 -11.93 34.72 -9.01
C PRO A 192 -10.95 35.20 -7.90
N PHE A 193 -10.90 36.48 -7.58
CA PHE A 193 -10.02 37.05 -6.57
C PHE A 193 -10.72 37.25 -5.22
N ASP A 194 -12.05 37.31 -5.19
CA ASP A 194 -12.86 37.39 -3.98
C ASP A 194 -14.06 36.43 -4.08
N ARG A 195 -13.82 35.14 -3.83
CA ARG A 195 -14.88 34.12 -3.83
C ARG A 195 -15.68 34.07 -2.53
N GLY A 196 -15.22 34.78 -1.48
CA GLY A 196 -15.88 34.80 -0.17
C GLY A 196 -15.66 33.53 0.65
N GLU A 197 -16.67 33.14 1.45
CA GLU A 197 -16.60 31.98 2.35
C GLU A 197 -16.99 30.68 1.66
N LEU A 198 -16.32 29.57 2.05
CA LEU A 198 -16.67 28.25 1.55
C LEU A 198 -18.08 27.85 2.00
N ARG A 199 -18.95 27.52 1.05
CA ARG A 199 -20.35 27.09 1.24
C ARG A 199 -20.52 25.58 1.12
N GLY A 200 -19.73 24.93 0.25
CA GLY A 200 -19.82 23.51 -0.01
C GLY A 200 -19.04 23.10 -1.24
N GLY A 201 -19.45 21.99 -1.85
CA GLY A 201 -18.87 21.48 -3.08
C GLY A 201 -19.87 20.61 -3.82
N PHE A 202 -19.59 20.35 -5.08
CA PHE A 202 -20.36 19.40 -5.89
C PHE A 202 -19.45 18.53 -6.72
N GLY A 203 -19.96 17.34 -7.08
CA GLY A 203 -19.34 16.47 -8.08
C GLY A 203 -20.33 16.17 -9.19
N TYR A 204 -19.84 16.17 -10.43
CA TYR A 204 -20.64 15.84 -11.59
C TYR A 204 -19.88 14.92 -12.52
N ILE A 205 -20.52 13.83 -12.97
CA ILE A 205 -19.91 12.82 -13.83
C ILE A 205 -20.71 12.76 -15.12
N GLU A 206 -20.02 12.94 -16.24
CA GLU A 206 -20.60 12.88 -17.58
C GLU A 206 -20.22 11.56 -18.25
N TYR A 207 -21.17 10.95 -18.90
CA TYR A 207 -20.98 9.76 -19.73
C TYR A 207 -21.36 10.08 -21.18
N ALA A 208 -20.69 9.46 -22.15
CA ALA A 208 -21.15 9.49 -23.52
C ALA A 208 -22.48 8.74 -23.61
N TYR A 209 -23.53 9.43 -24.01
CA TYR A 209 -24.76 8.73 -24.35
C TYR A 209 -24.54 7.84 -25.58
N PRO A 210 -24.98 6.58 -25.56
CA PRO A 210 -25.02 5.81 -26.78
C PRO A 210 -25.92 6.54 -27.78
N THR A 211 -25.33 6.94 -28.88
CA THR A 211 -26.05 7.53 -30.03
C THR A 211 -26.94 6.50 -30.68
#